data_a980856724410be35e47bfa612dd0458
#
_entry.id   a980856724410be35e47bfa612dd0458
#
_cell.length_a   1.000
_cell.length_b   1.000
_cell.length_c   1.000
_cell.angle_alpha   90.00
_cell.angle_beta   90.00
_cell.angle_gamma   90.00
#
_symmetry.space_group_name_H-M   'P 1'
#
loop_
_entity.id
_entity.type
_entity.pdbx_description
1 polymer ?
#
loop_
_entity_poly.entity_id
_entity_poly.type
_entity_poly.pdbx_seq_one_letter_code
_entity_poly.pdbx_strand_id
1 'polypeptide(L)'
;MSRYSSQEIDEIADTLRSARDRAKPAHILFGAGCSRAAGIPLASEIVAKIGELYRGRWRGLTETDQQKYGACMKLLSPNERRDLLAPYLMKASINWAHIALAQFMNEKFIERARTVNFDNLMARACGLLSLYQ
;
A
#
# COMPACT_ATOMS: atom_id res chain seq x y z
N MET A 1 5.96 -18.33 11.28
CA MET A 1 5.21 -19.36 10.52
C MET A 1 4.65 -18.72 9.26
N SER A 2 4.92 -19.27 8.09
CA SER A 2 4.33 -18.78 6.82
C SER A 2 2.82 -19.02 6.87
N ARG A 3 2.05 -18.01 6.47
CA ARG A 3 0.59 -18.04 6.40
C ARG A 3 0.06 -18.88 5.21
N TYR A 4 0.97 -19.23 4.30
CA TYR A 4 0.69 -19.94 3.06
C TYR A 4 1.49 -21.24 3.00
N SER A 5 0.92 -22.25 2.42
CA SER A 5 1.58 -23.53 2.15
C SER A 5 2.59 -23.38 0.99
N SER A 6 3.59 -24.25 0.95
CA SER A 6 4.51 -24.30 -0.18
C SER A 6 3.76 -24.57 -1.49
N GLN A 7 2.72 -25.37 -1.47
CA GLN A 7 1.91 -25.66 -2.66
C GLN A 7 1.21 -24.43 -3.22
N GLU A 8 0.62 -23.58 -2.38
CA GLU A 8 -0.01 -22.32 -2.82
C GLU A 8 0.99 -21.36 -3.45
N ILE A 9 2.21 -21.31 -2.90
CA ILE A 9 3.30 -20.49 -3.46
C ILE A 9 3.73 -21.02 -4.83
N ASP A 10 3.88 -22.32 -4.97
CA ASP A 10 4.26 -22.98 -6.24
C ASP A 10 3.20 -22.77 -7.32
N GLU A 11 1.90 -22.87 -6.98
CA GLU A 11 0.80 -22.61 -7.91
C GLU A 11 0.80 -21.16 -8.42
N ILE A 12 1.07 -20.18 -7.54
CA ILE A 12 1.21 -18.77 -7.94
C ILE A 12 2.43 -18.61 -8.85
N ALA A 13 3.56 -19.20 -8.50
CA ALA A 13 4.78 -19.12 -9.29
C ALA A 13 4.58 -19.70 -10.70
N ASP A 14 3.93 -20.85 -10.82
CA ASP A 14 3.65 -21.49 -12.11
C ASP A 14 2.68 -20.65 -12.94
N THR A 15 1.69 -20.03 -12.30
CA THR A 15 0.75 -19.11 -12.96
C THR A 15 1.48 -17.91 -13.55
N LEU A 16 2.39 -17.28 -12.79
CA LEU A 16 3.16 -16.12 -13.23
C LEU A 16 4.13 -16.49 -14.37
N ARG A 17 4.81 -17.64 -14.28
CA ARG A 17 5.70 -18.14 -15.35
C ARG A 17 4.92 -18.39 -16.64
N SER A 18 3.81 -19.12 -16.54
CA SER A 18 2.95 -19.42 -17.69
C SER A 18 2.40 -18.16 -18.36
N ALA A 19 1.99 -17.16 -17.59
CA ALA A 19 1.51 -15.89 -18.11
C ALA A 19 2.60 -15.14 -18.87
N ARG A 20 3.81 -15.06 -18.32
CA ARG A 20 4.98 -14.46 -18.96
C ARG A 20 5.33 -15.17 -20.27
N ASP A 21 5.41 -16.51 -20.26
CA ASP A 21 5.81 -17.32 -21.42
C ASP A 21 4.80 -17.20 -22.57
N ARG A 22 3.52 -16.90 -22.27
CA ARG A 22 2.48 -16.61 -23.27
C ARG A 22 2.44 -15.14 -23.72
N ALA A 23 3.41 -14.32 -23.31
CA ALA A 23 3.43 -12.87 -23.57
C ALA A 23 2.20 -12.12 -23.03
N LYS A 24 1.62 -12.60 -21.95
CA LYS A 24 0.52 -11.98 -21.21
C LYS A 24 0.86 -11.84 -19.71
N PRO A 25 1.86 -11.01 -19.36
CA PRO A 25 2.28 -10.83 -17.99
C PRO A 25 1.12 -10.43 -17.08
N ALA A 26 1.23 -10.78 -15.81
CA ALA A 26 0.20 -10.50 -14.83
C ALA A 26 0.07 -9.00 -14.54
N HIS A 27 -1.14 -8.57 -14.17
CA HIS A 27 -1.40 -7.28 -13.54
C HIS A 27 -1.65 -7.51 -12.06
N ILE A 28 -1.11 -6.67 -11.20
CA ILE A 28 -1.31 -6.74 -9.76
C ILE A 28 -1.99 -5.48 -9.23
N LEU A 29 -2.91 -5.67 -8.29
CA LEU A 29 -3.47 -4.62 -7.47
C LEU A 29 -3.07 -4.87 -6.01
N PHE A 30 -2.49 -3.89 -5.35
CA PHE A 30 -2.12 -3.99 -3.95
C PHE A 30 -2.58 -2.76 -3.15
N GLY A 31 -2.77 -2.95 -1.86
CA GLY A 31 -3.29 -1.94 -0.95
C GLY A 31 -2.39 -1.70 0.26
N ALA A 32 -2.95 -1.03 1.28
CA ALA A 32 -2.24 -0.57 2.47
C ALA A 32 -1.48 -1.66 3.25
N GLY A 33 -1.91 -2.91 3.17
CA GLY A 33 -1.22 -4.04 3.80
C GLY A 33 0.21 -4.23 3.31
N CYS A 34 0.49 -3.90 2.05
CA CYS A 34 1.84 -3.95 1.48
C CYS A 34 2.78 -2.91 2.12
N SER A 35 2.26 -1.76 2.53
CA SER A 35 3.02 -0.65 3.09
C SER A 35 3.02 -0.60 4.62
N ARG A 36 2.25 -1.46 5.30
CA ARG A 36 2.15 -1.44 6.76
C ARG A 36 3.49 -1.69 7.44
N ALA A 37 4.22 -2.70 7.00
CA ALA A 37 5.56 -3.02 7.53
C ALA A 37 6.61 -1.94 7.21
N ALA A 38 6.29 -1.03 6.27
CA ALA A 38 7.11 0.13 5.94
C ALA A 38 6.84 1.35 6.84
N GLY A 39 5.93 1.23 7.81
CA GLY A 39 5.56 2.31 8.74
C GLY A 39 4.37 3.18 8.29
N ILE A 40 3.68 2.80 7.22
CA ILE A 40 2.45 3.47 6.78
C ILE A 40 1.26 2.86 7.54
N PRO A 41 0.47 3.67 8.27
CA PRO A 41 -0.67 3.18 9.03
C PRO A 41 -1.81 2.73 8.12
N LEU A 42 -2.62 1.79 8.61
CA LEU A 42 -3.87 1.41 7.97
C LEU A 42 -4.91 2.54 8.09
N ALA A 43 -5.91 2.52 7.21
CA ALA A 43 -7.00 3.51 7.24
C ALA A 43 -7.70 3.57 8.60
N SER A 44 -7.92 2.44 9.27
CA SER A 44 -8.49 2.35 10.62
C SER A 44 -7.63 3.04 11.69
N GLU A 45 -6.32 2.95 11.58
CA GLU A 45 -5.37 3.60 12.50
C GLU A 45 -5.40 5.13 12.32
N ILE A 46 -5.51 5.59 11.06
CA ILE A 46 -5.68 7.02 10.74
C ILE A 46 -7.01 7.55 11.28
N VAL A 47 -8.10 6.80 11.11
CA VAL A 47 -9.43 7.15 11.66
C VAL A 47 -9.37 7.30 13.18
N ALA A 48 -8.75 6.35 13.88
CA ALA A 48 -8.55 6.44 15.33
C ALA A 48 -7.76 7.69 15.70
N LYS A 49 -6.70 8.01 14.96
CA LYS A 49 -5.88 9.21 15.20
C LYS A 49 -6.64 10.52 14.98
N ILE A 50 -7.52 10.57 13.96
CA ILE A 50 -8.41 11.71 13.74
C ILE A 50 -9.37 11.88 14.92
N GLY A 51 -9.96 10.79 15.43
CA GLY A 51 -10.81 10.79 16.60
C GLY A 51 -10.14 11.31 17.88
N GLU A 52 -8.82 11.03 18.04
CA GLU A 52 -8.03 11.58 19.13
C GLU A 52 -7.76 13.08 18.97
N LEU A 53 -7.23 13.48 17.80
CA LEU A 53 -6.75 14.85 17.56
C LEU A 53 -7.89 15.85 17.32
N TYR A 54 -8.97 15.43 16.68
CA TYR A 54 -10.08 16.29 16.25
C TYR A 54 -11.40 15.83 16.86
N ARG A 55 -11.38 15.44 18.12
CA ARG A 55 -12.49 14.82 18.86
C ARG A 55 -13.82 15.56 18.71
N GLY A 56 -13.81 16.90 18.77
CA GLY A 56 -15.02 17.71 18.64
C GLY A 56 -15.72 17.54 17.29
N ARG A 57 -14.97 17.62 16.20
CA ARG A 57 -15.47 17.42 14.84
C ARG A 57 -15.89 15.96 14.60
N TRP A 58 -15.06 15.02 15.08
CA TRP A 58 -15.30 13.58 14.94
C TRP A 58 -16.59 13.12 15.64
N ARG A 59 -16.89 13.65 16.83
CA ARG A 59 -18.16 13.37 17.53
C ARG A 59 -19.40 13.88 16.80
N GLY A 60 -19.26 14.84 15.91
CA GLY A 60 -20.36 15.33 15.06
C GLY A 60 -20.76 14.38 13.93
N LEU A 61 -19.95 13.34 13.66
CA LEU A 61 -20.26 12.29 12.68
C LEU A 61 -21.21 11.25 13.29
N THR A 62 -21.96 10.56 12.42
CA THR A 62 -22.71 9.36 12.82
C THR A 62 -21.74 8.23 13.22
N GLU A 63 -22.18 7.28 14.04
CA GLU A 63 -21.34 6.13 14.44
C GLU A 63 -20.77 5.37 13.23
N THR A 64 -21.58 5.22 12.19
CA THR A 64 -21.14 4.58 10.94
C THR A 64 -20.06 5.40 10.23
N ASP A 65 -20.19 6.73 10.18
CA ASP A 65 -19.24 7.60 9.51
C ASP A 65 -17.94 7.79 10.30
N GLN A 66 -18.01 7.66 11.62
CA GLN A 66 -16.83 7.65 12.50
C GLN A 66 -15.85 6.50 12.19
N GLN A 67 -16.31 5.46 11.53
CA GLN A 67 -15.48 4.32 11.11
C GLN A 67 -14.99 4.42 9.66
N LYS A 68 -15.53 5.38 8.88
CA LYS A 68 -15.17 5.54 7.47
C LYS A 68 -14.02 6.52 7.28
N TYR A 69 -12.93 6.05 6.72
CA TYR A 69 -11.75 6.87 6.40
C TYR A 69 -12.12 8.15 5.63
N GLY A 70 -12.91 8.03 4.55
CA GLY A 70 -13.29 9.17 3.72
C GLY A 70 -14.12 10.22 4.48
N ALA A 71 -15.04 9.81 5.37
CA ALA A 71 -15.84 10.72 6.19
C ALA A 71 -14.96 11.45 7.21
N CYS A 72 -14.08 10.72 7.89
CA CYS A 72 -13.14 11.30 8.86
C CYS A 72 -12.16 12.27 8.19
N MET A 73 -11.60 11.91 7.04
CA MET A 73 -10.68 12.80 6.30
C MET A 73 -11.36 14.08 5.80
N LYS A 74 -12.66 14.07 5.52
CA LYS A 74 -13.42 15.28 5.13
C LYS A 74 -13.54 16.31 6.25
N LEU A 75 -13.39 15.92 7.52
CA LEU A 75 -13.39 16.84 8.65
C LEU A 75 -12.16 17.76 8.66
N LEU A 76 -11.10 17.36 7.96
CA LEU A 76 -9.81 18.02 7.97
C LEU A 76 -9.65 18.94 6.76
N SER A 77 -9.07 20.10 6.98
CA SER A 77 -8.57 20.95 5.90
C SER A 77 -7.43 20.27 5.14
N PRO A 78 -7.09 20.72 3.91
CA PRO A 78 -5.95 20.19 3.16
C PRO A 78 -4.63 20.23 3.93
N ASN A 79 -4.39 21.28 4.70
CA ASN A 79 -3.18 21.40 5.53
C ASN A 79 -3.17 20.39 6.67
N GLU A 80 -4.28 20.27 7.41
CA GLU A 80 -4.41 19.29 8.49
C GLU A 80 -4.23 17.85 7.99
N ARG A 81 -4.75 17.52 6.80
CA ARG A 81 -4.52 16.20 6.16
C ARG A 81 -3.04 15.96 5.89
N ARG A 82 -2.37 16.96 5.33
CA ARG A 82 -0.92 16.88 5.06
C ARG A 82 -0.13 16.70 6.35
N ASP A 83 -0.42 17.50 7.36
CA ASP A 83 0.29 17.46 8.65
C ASP A 83 0.05 16.14 9.38
N LEU A 84 -1.14 15.55 9.25
CA LEU A 84 -1.47 14.24 9.79
C LEU A 84 -0.65 13.13 9.13
N LEU A 85 -0.48 13.16 7.80
CA LEU A 85 0.13 12.08 7.01
C LEU A 85 1.65 12.24 6.84
N ALA A 86 2.16 13.46 6.83
CA ALA A 86 3.57 13.75 6.57
C ALA A 86 4.56 12.98 7.47
N PRO A 87 4.35 12.84 8.78
CA PRO A 87 5.28 12.09 9.64
C PRO A 87 5.43 10.63 9.23
N TYR A 88 4.36 10.00 8.77
CA TYR A 88 4.38 8.61 8.31
C TYR A 88 5.10 8.49 6.97
N LEU A 89 4.80 9.38 6.01
CA LEU A 89 5.43 9.38 4.70
C LEU A 89 6.93 9.65 4.77
N MET A 90 7.36 10.56 5.65
CA MET A 90 8.77 10.89 5.84
C MET A 90 9.57 9.76 6.46
N LYS A 91 8.97 8.96 7.33
CA LYS A 91 9.62 7.83 8.02
C LYS A 91 9.49 6.52 7.25
N ALA A 92 8.61 6.45 6.26
CA ALA A 92 8.34 5.23 5.52
C ALA A 92 9.56 4.79 4.70
N SER A 93 9.86 3.49 4.77
CA SER A 93 10.92 2.85 4.01
C SER A 93 10.38 1.71 3.17
N ILE A 94 11.02 1.47 2.01
CA ILE A 94 10.71 0.30 1.18
C ILE A 94 10.94 -0.97 2.00
N ASN A 95 10.07 -1.93 1.82
CA ASN A 95 10.22 -3.27 2.40
C ASN A 95 10.43 -4.33 1.30
N TRP A 96 10.66 -5.57 1.72
CA TRP A 96 10.90 -6.68 0.79
C TRP A 96 9.76 -6.93 -0.19
N ALA A 97 8.50 -6.63 0.16
CA ALA A 97 7.37 -6.76 -0.75
C ALA A 97 7.48 -5.78 -1.93
N HIS A 98 7.85 -4.53 -1.66
CA HIS A 98 8.07 -3.53 -2.71
C HIS A 98 9.24 -3.93 -3.63
N ILE A 99 10.34 -4.42 -3.05
CA ILE A 99 11.52 -4.86 -3.81
C ILE A 99 11.15 -6.06 -4.68
N ALA A 100 10.48 -7.07 -4.13
CA ALA A 100 10.07 -8.26 -4.88
C ALA A 100 9.11 -7.92 -6.02
N LEU A 101 8.12 -7.05 -5.80
CA LEU A 101 7.20 -6.59 -6.85
C LEU A 101 7.94 -5.83 -7.95
N ALA A 102 8.87 -4.95 -7.60
CA ALA A 102 9.68 -4.23 -8.56
C ALA A 102 10.56 -5.19 -9.40
N GLN A 103 11.13 -6.21 -8.76
CA GLN A 103 11.90 -7.26 -9.46
C GLN A 103 11.02 -8.06 -10.43
N PHE A 104 9.81 -8.46 -10.01
CA PHE A 104 8.87 -9.15 -10.90
C PHE A 104 8.44 -8.30 -12.10
N MET A 105 8.35 -6.98 -11.94
CA MET A 105 8.12 -6.07 -13.06
C MET A 105 9.34 -6.00 -13.98
N ASN A 106 10.53 -5.90 -13.43
CA ASN A 106 11.78 -5.88 -14.20
C ASN A 106 11.96 -7.15 -15.03
N GLU A 107 11.64 -8.30 -14.47
CA GLU A 107 11.74 -9.60 -15.14
C GLU A 107 10.51 -9.97 -16.00
N LYS A 108 9.58 -9.03 -16.19
CA LYS A 108 8.37 -9.19 -17.03
C LYS A 108 7.37 -10.26 -16.55
N PHE A 109 7.41 -10.65 -15.31
CA PHE A 109 6.32 -11.44 -14.70
C PHE A 109 5.07 -10.61 -14.46
N ILE A 110 5.26 -9.34 -14.11
CA ILE A 110 4.20 -8.36 -13.89
C ILE A 110 4.39 -7.20 -14.86
N GLU A 111 3.37 -6.91 -15.65
CA GLU A 111 3.38 -5.77 -16.58
C GLU A 111 2.98 -4.47 -15.89
N ARG A 112 1.97 -4.54 -15.01
CA ARG A 112 1.42 -3.37 -14.34
C ARG A 112 1.16 -3.65 -12.88
N ALA A 113 1.65 -2.77 -12.02
CA ALA A 113 1.29 -2.69 -10.61
C ALA A 113 0.42 -1.47 -10.38
N ARG A 114 -0.75 -1.66 -9.79
CA ARG A 114 -1.69 -0.60 -9.41
C ARG A 114 -1.83 -0.57 -7.91
N THR A 115 -1.94 0.62 -7.35
CA THR A 115 -2.14 0.77 -5.91
C THR A 115 -3.23 1.80 -5.60
N VAL A 116 -3.92 1.59 -4.50
CA VAL A 116 -4.82 2.55 -3.87
C VAL A 116 -4.15 3.27 -2.70
N ASN A 117 -2.87 3.00 -2.46
CA ASN A 117 -2.09 3.64 -1.42
C ASN A 117 -1.74 5.09 -1.81
N PHE A 118 -1.59 5.93 -0.82
CA PHE A 118 -1.16 7.33 -0.97
C PHE A 118 0.36 7.51 -0.85
N ASP A 119 1.10 6.43 -0.57
CA ASP A 119 2.56 6.44 -0.52
C ASP A 119 3.18 6.21 -1.91
N ASN A 120 4.47 6.54 -2.04
CA ASN A 120 5.24 6.38 -3.27
C ASN A 120 6.29 5.26 -3.17
N LEU A 121 6.15 4.34 -2.22
CA LEU A 121 7.16 3.32 -1.92
C LEU A 121 7.42 2.39 -3.10
N MET A 122 6.37 2.03 -3.84
CA MET A 122 6.51 1.19 -5.03
C MET A 122 7.30 1.89 -6.14
N ALA A 123 7.00 3.17 -6.39
CA ALA A 123 7.75 3.96 -7.38
C ALA A 123 9.24 4.11 -6.98
N ARG A 124 9.52 4.31 -5.70
CA ARG A 124 10.88 4.34 -5.16
C ARG A 124 11.60 3.01 -5.34
N ALA A 125 10.93 1.89 -5.09
CA ALA A 125 11.49 0.55 -5.29
C ALA A 125 11.85 0.30 -6.77
N CYS A 126 10.96 0.66 -7.70
CA CYS A 126 11.23 0.60 -9.13
C CYS A 126 12.42 1.49 -9.54
N GLY A 127 12.51 2.70 -8.97
CA GLY A 127 13.62 3.61 -9.23
C GLY A 127 14.97 3.05 -8.78
N LEU A 128 15.02 2.34 -7.65
CA LEU A 128 16.25 1.68 -7.20
C LEU A 128 16.75 0.60 -8.18
N LEU A 129 15.84 -0.20 -8.71
CA LEU A 129 16.23 -1.24 -9.68
C LEU A 129 16.66 -0.63 -11.03
N SER A 130 16.05 0.47 -11.45
CA SER A 130 16.41 1.15 -12.71
C SER A 130 17.80 1.81 -12.66
N LEU A 131 18.28 2.18 -11.47
CA LEU A 131 19.60 2.78 -11.29
C LEU A 131 20.75 1.75 -11.42
N TYR A 132 20.44 0.46 -11.40
CA TYR A 132 21.42 -0.63 -11.49
C TYR A 132 21.41 -1.35 -12.85
N GLN A 133 20.67 -0.84 -13.82
CA GLN A 133 20.69 -1.28 -15.21
C GLN A 133 21.50 -0.32 -16.07
#